data_68f7f69aa6baa4d7769ae805cfaa8965
#
_entry.id   68f7f69aa6baa4d7769ae805cfaa8965
#
_cell.length_a   1.000
_cell.length_b   1.000
_cell.length_c   1.000
_cell.angle_alpha   90.00
_cell.angle_beta   90.00
_cell.angle_gamma   90.00
#
_symmetry.space_group_name_H-M   'P 1'
#
loop_
_entity.id
_entity.type
_entity.pdbx_description
1 polymer ?
#
loop_
_entity_poly.entity_id
_entity_poly.type
_entity_poly.pdbx_seq_one_letter_code
_entity_poly.pdbx_strand_id
1 'polypeptide(L)'
;MRVWRVAQFVALTVLMIGVNVATLSAQGSSETKRPRVRYRLIDLGTFGGPNSTDFSSPIMNNHGAITGGADTADSDPNYPNCYNYIDCFVMHAYIWRKGVLTDLGGLPGGFGSEGNWINDYNQVAGQSENGLIDPLLGTPEAIAVLWKSNGQIIDLGTFGGNESLAAMVNNRGQVVGAAANTIPDPFPGPLGFWGTQSRAFLWEKGIMRDLGDLGGPDAFAFSVNEGGQIAGVSYTSSNPSPIETPCGKDIPPQNPFLWENGRMINLGTLGGICGFPFFGAVNRQRQVVGQSDLAGDAAFHPFVWDPKRHPHLRDLGTLGGTFGSATGLNDAGEIVGWATTADEMGPHAFFWSHGSMQDLGTVKGDGCSVAYRINARGQVVGASGDGCDEVHAFLWQRGGPIMDLNDLVHTGSGLVLTAGEFINDRGEIGASGVLPNGNHHAILLIPCDDKQDDTDDCRDSALNENGSPTGPAFFGAGSADQLNRTLKKRLAQIRVRLMLRR
;
A
#
# COMPACT_ATOMS: atom_id res chain seq x y z
N MET A 1 -14.67 -8.79 -19.78
CA MET A 1 -15.61 -7.67 -19.97
C MET A 1 -17.04 -8.20 -20.02
N ARG A 2 -17.62 -8.58 -18.86
CA ARG A 2 -19.07 -8.88 -18.68
C ARG A 2 -19.31 -9.64 -17.38
N VAL A 3 -19.05 -9.03 -16.24
CA VAL A 3 -19.56 -9.48 -14.91
C VAL A 3 -19.96 -8.30 -14.01
N TRP A 4 -19.85 -7.05 -14.49
CA TRP A 4 -20.19 -5.85 -13.72
C TRP A 4 -21.48 -5.15 -14.16
N ARG A 5 -22.51 -5.92 -14.57
CA ARG A 5 -23.84 -5.36 -14.83
C ARG A 5 -24.95 -6.37 -14.54
N VAL A 6 -25.22 -6.65 -13.26
CA VAL A 6 -26.54 -7.12 -12.84
C VAL A 6 -26.74 -6.70 -11.39
N ALA A 7 -27.23 -5.54 -11.16
CA ALA A 7 -27.99 -5.15 -9.97
C ALA A 7 -28.66 -3.79 -10.20
N GLN A 8 -29.64 -3.75 -11.05
CA GLN A 8 -30.68 -2.72 -11.02
C GLN A 8 -32.00 -3.37 -11.36
N PHE A 9 -33.00 -3.10 -10.56
CA PHE A 9 -34.41 -3.43 -10.55
C PHE A 9 -34.82 -4.46 -9.50
N VAL A 10 -35.39 -3.99 -8.39
CA VAL A 10 -36.80 -4.12 -8.06
C VAL A 10 -37.12 -3.13 -6.92
N ALA A 11 -38.01 -2.22 -7.17
CA ALA A 11 -38.59 -1.26 -6.22
C ALA A 11 -40.00 -1.70 -5.81
N LEU A 12 -40.38 -1.23 -4.63
CA LEU A 12 -41.73 -1.04 -4.07
C LEU A 12 -42.55 -2.25 -3.63
N THR A 13 -42.84 -2.32 -2.33
CA THR A 13 -44.22 -2.23 -1.82
C THR A 13 -44.26 -1.84 -0.35
N VAL A 14 -44.99 -0.75 -0.07
CA VAL A 14 -45.32 -0.18 1.23
C VAL A 14 -46.37 -1.03 1.92
N LEU A 15 -46.22 -1.30 3.24
CA LEU A 15 -47.38 -1.50 4.11
C LEU A 15 -47.13 -0.90 5.49
N MET A 16 -47.94 0.08 5.82
CA MET A 16 -48.06 0.71 7.13
C MET A 16 -48.75 -0.24 8.12
N ILE A 17 -48.20 -0.43 9.31
CA ILE A 17 -48.98 -0.75 10.51
C ILE A 17 -48.40 0.07 11.68
N GLY A 18 -49.19 0.96 12.19
CA GLY A 18 -48.87 1.74 13.36
C GLY A 18 -49.12 0.97 14.67
N VAL A 19 -48.23 1.13 15.65
CA VAL A 19 -48.52 0.86 17.06
C VAL A 19 -47.75 1.81 17.99
N ASN A 20 -48.52 2.58 18.72
CA ASN A 20 -48.36 3.16 20.05
C ASN A 20 -46.96 3.59 20.58
N VAL A 21 -46.88 4.88 20.79
CA VAL A 21 -45.96 5.61 21.66
C VAL A 21 -46.13 5.21 23.12
N ALA A 22 -45.15 4.58 23.71
CA ALA A 22 -44.97 4.54 25.16
C ALA A 22 -43.79 5.46 25.51
N THR A 23 -44.08 6.53 26.17
CA THR A 23 -43.11 7.47 26.77
C THR A 23 -42.35 6.76 27.89
N LEU A 24 -41.09 6.41 27.65
CA LEU A 24 -40.14 6.08 28.72
C LEU A 24 -39.28 7.33 28.99
N SER A 25 -39.38 7.78 30.23
CA SER A 25 -38.59 8.86 30.82
C SER A 25 -37.08 8.57 30.66
N ALA A 26 -36.36 9.53 30.08
CA ALA A 26 -34.91 9.55 29.99
C ALA A 26 -34.29 9.59 31.39
N GLN A 27 -33.73 8.50 31.85
CA GLN A 27 -32.65 8.53 32.85
C GLN A 27 -31.37 8.96 32.12
N GLY A 28 -30.88 10.15 32.53
CA GLY A 28 -29.61 10.66 32.03
C GLY A 28 -28.45 9.67 32.32
N SER A 29 -28.00 8.96 31.29
CA SER A 29 -26.70 8.36 31.31
C SER A 29 -25.67 9.49 31.26
N SER A 30 -24.88 9.64 32.29
CA SER A 30 -23.66 10.44 32.23
C SER A 30 -22.76 9.81 31.17
N GLU A 31 -22.76 10.37 29.97
CA GLU A 31 -21.72 10.11 29.01
C GLU A 31 -20.40 10.50 29.67
N THR A 32 -19.64 9.51 30.11
CA THR A 32 -18.22 9.69 30.39
C THR A 32 -17.62 10.12 29.04
N LYS A 33 -17.34 11.42 28.88
CA LYS A 33 -16.59 11.97 27.75
C LYS A 33 -15.29 11.18 27.65
N ARG A 34 -15.23 10.21 26.73
CA ARG A 34 -13.93 9.65 26.32
C ARG A 34 -13.10 10.81 25.82
N PRO A 35 -11.81 10.92 26.19
CA PRO A 35 -10.95 11.97 25.67
C PRO A 35 -11.03 11.90 24.14
N ARG A 36 -11.41 12.99 23.50
CA ARG A 36 -11.39 13.09 22.04
C ARG A 36 -9.92 13.17 21.64
N VAL A 37 -9.38 12.08 21.09
CA VAL A 37 -8.09 12.11 20.41
C VAL A 37 -8.19 13.19 19.33
N ARG A 38 -7.25 14.13 19.34
CA ARG A 38 -7.11 15.16 18.31
C ARG A 38 -5.75 15.03 17.67
N TYR A 39 -5.63 15.48 16.44
CA TYR A 39 -4.38 15.47 15.68
C TYR A 39 -4.04 16.85 15.17
N ARG A 40 -2.76 17.20 15.23
CA ARG A 40 -2.20 18.31 14.48
C ARG A 40 -1.87 17.79 13.08
N LEU A 41 -2.36 18.50 12.06
CA LEU A 41 -2.11 18.20 10.65
C LEU A 41 -0.88 18.99 10.17
N ILE A 42 -0.01 18.30 9.42
CA ILE A 42 1.14 18.89 8.73
C ILE A 42 1.09 18.42 7.29
N ASP A 43 0.89 19.35 6.36
CA ASP A 43 1.08 19.11 4.94
C ASP A 43 2.59 19.06 4.65
N LEU A 44 3.07 17.95 4.05
CA LEU A 44 4.49 17.78 3.75
C LEU A 44 4.93 18.59 2.54
N GLY A 45 3.98 18.98 1.66
CA GLY A 45 4.23 19.72 0.43
C GLY A 45 4.82 18.87 -0.69
N THR A 46 5.40 19.56 -1.67
CA THR A 46 6.03 19.00 -2.88
C THR A 46 7.35 19.73 -3.16
N PHE A 47 8.03 19.38 -4.24
CA PHE A 47 9.20 20.12 -4.76
C PHE A 47 8.81 21.15 -5.84
N GLY A 48 7.58 21.67 -5.77
CA GLY A 48 7.04 22.70 -6.68
C GLY A 48 6.10 22.17 -7.71
N GLY A 49 5.91 20.86 -7.83
CA GLY A 49 4.88 20.24 -8.65
C GLY A 49 3.56 20.01 -7.89
N PRO A 50 2.57 19.37 -8.52
CA PRO A 50 1.23 19.29 -7.95
C PRO A 50 1.06 18.27 -6.82
N ASN A 51 1.74 17.12 -6.87
CA ASN A 51 1.37 15.96 -6.07
C ASN A 51 2.53 15.38 -5.25
N SER A 52 2.21 14.72 -4.14
CA SER A 52 3.17 13.92 -3.38
C SER A 52 2.61 12.60 -2.86
N THR A 53 1.42 12.17 -3.35
CA THR A 53 0.81 10.87 -3.00
C THR A 53 0.16 10.14 -4.16
N ASP A 54 0.00 10.74 -5.33
CA ASP A 54 -0.68 10.09 -6.47
C ASP A 54 0.02 8.81 -6.93
N PHE A 55 1.32 8.74 -6.75
CA PHE A 55 2.16 7.65 -7.20
C PHE A 55 2.64 6.75 -6.06
N SER A 56 2.88 7.30 -4.87
CA SER A 56 3.42 6.58 -3.71
C SER A 56 2.72 6.95 -2.41
N SER A 57 2.53 5.95 -1.53
CA SER A 57 1.99 6.17 -0.19
C SER A 57 3.07 6.74 0.76
N PRO A 58 2.72 7.66 1.67
CA PRO A 58 3.64 8.14 2.69
C PRO A 58 3.95 7.02 3.71
N ILE A 59 5.16 6.52 3.68
CA ILE A 59 5.66 5.48 4.60
C ILE A 59 6.48 6.13 5.72
N MET A 60 6.24 5.72 6.96
CA MET A 60 6.80 6.36 8.14
C MET A 60 7.54 5.37 9.03
N ASN A 61 8.65 5.83 9.64
CA ASN A 61 9.33 5.07 10.69
C ASN A 61 8.83 5.43 12.11
N ASN A 62 9.32 4.70 13.12
CA ASN A 62 8.94 4.93 14.52
C ASN A 62 9.48 6.25 15.11
N HIS A 63 10.30 7.00 14.39
CA HIS A 63 10.79 8.34 14.80
C HIS A 63 10.04 9.48 14.10
N GLY A 64 9.01 9.18 13.28
CA GLY A 64 8.19 10.16 12.56
C GLY A 64 8.87 10.76 11.34
N ALA A 65 9.91 10.11 10.80
CA ALA A 65 10.41 10.43 9.48
C ALA A 65 9.55 9.71 8.43
N ILE A 66 9.23 10.41 7.35
CA ILE A 66 8.34 9.95 6.27
C ILE A 66 9.11 9.96 4.96
N THR A 67 8.86 8.97 4.10
CA THR A 67 9.35 8.89 2.73
C THR A 67 8.22 8.63 1.75
N GLY A 68 8.46 8.92 0.48
CA GLY A 68 7.58 8.69 -0.66
C GLY A 68 8.19 9.33 -1.91
N GLY A 69 7.35 9.69 -2.87
CA GLY A 69 7.69 10.47 -4.05
C GLY A 69 6.94 11.79 -4.05
N ALA A 70 7.59 12.88 -4.46
CA ALA A 70 6.97 14.18 -4.60
C ALA A 70 7.38 14.84 -5.93
N ASP A 71 6.41 15.47 -6.60
CA ASP A 71 6.63 16.12 -7.88
C ASP A 71 7.49 17.35 -7.72
N THR A 72 8.39 17.50 -8.68
CA THR A 72 9.12 18.75 -8.93
C THR A 72 8.31 19.68 -9.84
N ALA A 73 8.79 20.90 -10.04
CA ALA A 73 8.17 21.83 -11.00
C ALA A 73 8.38 21.42 -12.48
N ASP A 74 9.26 20.46 -12.75
CA ASP A 74 9.69 20.10 -14.09
C ASP A 74 8.81 18.98 -14.67
N SER A 75 8.42 19.14 -15.96
CA SER A 75 7.79 18.06 -16.72
C SER A 75 8.81 16.99 -17.08
N ASP A 76 8.40 15.73 -17.04
CA ASP A 76 9.27 14.60 -17.40
C ASP A 76 9.61 14.65 -18.91
N PRO A 77 10.89 14.73 -19.29
CA PRO A 77 11.31 14.77 -20.68
C PRO A 77 11.01 13.46 -21.45
N ASN A 78 10.70 12.37 -20.76
CA ASN A 78 10.36 11.08 -21.37
C ASN A 78 8.89 10.97 -21.77
N TYR A 79 8.10 12.09 -21.71
CA TYR A 79 6.71 12.08 -22.16
C TYR A 79 6.55 11.44 -23.54
N PRO A 80 5.58 10.54 -23.78
CA PRO A 80 4.54 10.06 -22.84
C PRO A 80 4.94 8.84 -22.00
N ASN A 81 6.19 8.43 -21.99
CA ASN A 81 6.71 7.24 -21.29
C ASN A 81 7.35 7.61 -19.94
N CYS A 82 6.76 8.56 -19.24
CA CYS A 82 7.25 9.09 -17.98
C CYS A 82 7.35 8.02 -16.88
N TYR A 83 8.31 8.20 -15.98
CA TYR A 83 8.38 7.40 -14.76
C TYR A 83 7.12 7.58 -13.91
N ASN A 84 6.75 8.81 -13.57
CA ASN A 84 5.45 9.15 -13.01
C ASN A 84 4.42 9.30 -14.15
N TYR A 85 3.81 8.19 -14.56
CA TYR A 85 2.86 8.15 -15.67
C TYR A 85 1.49 8.77 -15.36
N ILE A 86 1.23 9.18 -14.11
CA ILE A 86 -0.07 9.72 -13.68
C ILE A 86 -0.23 11.14 -14.25
N ASP A 87 0.77 11.97 -14.07
CA ASP A 87 0.74 13.38 -14.49
C ASP A 87 1.98 13.82 -15.27
N CYS A 88 3.00 12.94 -15.36
CA CYS A 88 4.25 13.20 -16.09
C CYS A 88 5.04 14.42 -15.58
N PHE A 89 4.96 14.73 -14.29
CA PHE A 89 6.00 15.53 -13.63
C PHE A 89 7.19 14.67 -13.25
N VAL A 90 8.37 15.27 -13.23
CA VAL A 90 9.54 14.63 -12.61
C VAL A 90 9.27 14.48 -11.14
N MET A 91 9.26 13.24 -10.66
CA MET A 91 9.02 12.92 -9.26
C MET A 91 10.32 12.51 -8.59
N HIS A 92 10.63 13.09 -7.42
CA HIS A 92 11.79 12.71 -6.62
C HIS A 92 11.40 12.02 -5.32
N ALA A 93 12.18 11.01 -4.94
CA ALA A 93 12.14 10.44 -3.61
C ALA A 93 12.45 11.53 -2.57
N TYR A 94 11.71 11.52 -1.47
CA TYR A 94 11.95 12.46 -0.37
C TYR A 94 12.14 11.76 0.97
N ILE A 95 12.74 12.48 1.89
CA ILE A 95 12.61 12.25 3.33
C ILE A 95 12.12 13.52 4.01
N TRP A 96 11.02 13.42 4.74
CA TRP A 96 10.54 14.49 5.61
C TRP A 96 10.90 14.20 7.05
N ARG A 97 11.50 15.17 7.74
CA ARG A 97 11.88 15.07 9.16
C ARG A 97 11.75 16.43 9.84
N LYS A 98 11.09 16.50 10.99
CA LYS A 98 11.05 17.68 11.87
C LYS A 98 10.74 18.99 11.12
N GLY A 99 9.79 18.97 10.22
CA GLY A 99 9.36 20.13 9.45
C GLY A 99 10.16 20.42 8.18
N VAL A 100 11.09 19.54 7.79
CA VAL A 100 11.93 19.74 6.59
C VAL A 100 11.69 18.61 5.60
N LEU A 101 11.18 18.95 4.41
CA LEU A 101 11.14 18.08 3.24
C LEU A 101 12.49 18.14 2.54
N THR A 102 13.16 17.02 2.39
CA THR A 102 14.48 16.91 1.77
C THR A 102 14.40 16.03 0.54
N ASP A 103 14.81 16.55 -0.60
CA ASP A 103 14.97 15.83 -1.85
C ASP A 103 16.14 14.84 -1.71
N LEU A 104 15.89 13.57 -2.00
CA LEU A 104 16.91 12.50 -1.98
C LEU A 104 17.62 12.34 -3.34
N GLY A 105 17.07 13.00 -4.39
CA GLY A 105 17.57 12.88 -5.75
C GLY A 105 17.45 11.47 -6.32
N GLY A 106 18.16 11.23 -7.43
CA GLY A 106 18.22 9.96 -8.12
C GLY A 106 19.64 9.58 -8.56
N LEU A 107 19.75 8.48 -9.30
CA LEU A 107 21.00 8.05 -9.93
C LEU A 107 21.39 9.04 -11.05
N PRO A 108 22.69 9.18 -11.33
CA PRO A 108 23.15 10.08 -12.40
C PRO A 108 22.54 9.72 -13.77
N GLY A 109 21.99 10.73 -14.44
CA GLY A 109 21.37 10.61 -15.75
C GLY A 109 19.87 10.30 -15.73
N GLY A 110 19.33 9.80 -14.63
CA GLY A 110 17.88 9.61 -14.45
C GLY A 110 17.19 10.89 -14.01
N PHE A 111 15.89 10.98 -14.24
CA PHE A 111 15.05 12.09 -13.81
C PHE A 111 14.19 11.70 -12.60
N GLY A 112 13.54 10.54 -12.64
CA GLY A 112 12.60 10.10 -11.62
C GLY A 112 13.21 9.25 -10.51
N SER A 113 12.66 9.38 -9.30
CA SER A 113 12.96 8.48 -8.16
C SER A 113 11.80 8.42 -7.17
N GLU A 114 11.73 7.33 -6.39
CA GLU A 114 10.66 7.10 -5.41
C GLU A 114 11.20 6.34 -4.19
N GLY A 115 10.78 6.74 -2.99
CA GLY A 115 11.07 6.05 -1.74
C GLY A 115 9.92 5.11 -1.35
N ASN A 116 10.18 3.80 -1.30
CA ASN A 116 9.18 2.78 -1.00
C ASN A 116 9.11 2.37 0.47
N TRP A 117 10.21 2.49 1.20
CA TRP A 117 10.29 2.13 2.61
C TRP A 117 11.39 2.88 3.35
N ILE A 118 11.16 3.20 4.62
CA ILE A 118 12.13 3.86 5.49
C ILE A 118 12.30 3.06 6.79
N ASN A 119 13.56 2.85 7.22
CA ASN A 119 13.85 2.24 8.52
C ASN A 119 14.06 3.29 9.62
N ASP A 120 14.23 2.85 10.88
CA ASP A 120 14.42 3.74 12.03
C ASP A 120 15.77 4.48 12.04
N TYR A 121 16.71 4.08 11.19
CA TYR A 121 17.98 4.81 10.95
C TYR A 121 17.89 5.81 9.80
N ASN A 122 16.68 6.07 9.27
CA ASN A 122 16.44 6.96 8.14
C ASN A 122 17.17 6.52 6.84
N GLN A 123 17.34 5.24 6.65
CA GLN A 123 17.71 4.69 5.36
C GLN A 123 16.42 4.45 4.57
N VAL A 124 16.40 4.88 3.30
CA VAL A 124 15.24 4.75 2.41
C VAL A 124 15.59 3.76 1.32
N ALA A 125 14.75 2.74 1.14
CA ALA A 125 14.79 1.84 0.00
C ALA A 125 13.76 2.26 -1.04
N GLY A 126 14.09 2.15 -2.33
CA GLY A 126 13.18 2.53 -3.39
C GLY A 126 13.75 2.29 -4.77
N GLN A 127 13.35 3.14 -5.71
CA GLN A 127 13.79 3.08 -7.11
C GLN A 127 14.29 4.45 -7.59
N SER A 128 15.15 4.41 -8.59
CA SER A 128 15.58 5.58 -9.36
C SER A 128 15.81 5.22 -10.81
N GLU A 129 15.40 6.08 -11.71
CA GLU A 129 15.88 6.01 -13.09
C GLU A 129 17.40 6.14 -13.13
N ASN A 130 18.02 5.48 -14.13
CA ASN A 130 19.49 5.50 -14.33
C ASN A 130 19.90 6.27 -15.61
N GLY A 131 18.93 6.89 -16.30
CA GLY A 131 19.15 7.62 -17.56
C GLY A 131 19.18 6.78 -18.81
N LEU A 132 18.94 5.48 -18.72
CA LEU A 132 18.80 4.58 -19.86
C LEU A 132 17.34 4.31 -20.17
N ILE A 133 17.07 3.86 -21.38
CA ILE A 133 15.74 3.42 -21.81
C ILE A 133 15.78 1.90 -21.98
N ASP A 134 14.89 1.19 -21.29
CA ASP A 134 14.74 -0.26 -21.45
C ASP A 134 14.33 -0.58 -22.89
N PRO A 135 15.15 -1.33 -23.63
CA PRO A 135 14.87 -1.65 -25.03
C PRO A 135 13.67 -2.58 -25.22
N LEU A 136 13.23 -3.30 -24.17
CA LEU A 136 12.07 -4.20 -24.21
C LEU A 136 10.77 -3.43 -23.92
N LEU A 137 10.81 -2.50 -22.96
CA LEU A 137 9.65 -1.78 -22.49
C LEU A 137 9.46 -0.43 -23.21
N GLY A 138 10.56 0.19 -23.65
CA GLY A 138 10.56 1.54 -24.24
C GLY A 138 10.24 2.63 -23.22
N THR A 139 10.47 2.37 -21.93
CA THR A 139 10.34 3.29 -20.79
C THR A 139 11.70 3.49 -20.14
N PRO A 140 11.90 4.55 -19.34
CA PRO A 140 13.13 4.67 -18.54
C PRO A 140 13.38 3.44 -17.69
N GLU A 141 14.63 2.99 -17.62
CA GLU A 141 15.05 1.93 -16.71
C GLU A 141 15.00 2.45 -15.27
N ALA A 142 14.37 1.69 -14.37
CA ALA A 142 14.29 1.99 -12.95
C ALA A 142 15.05 0.94 -12.13
N ILE A 143 16.04 1.39 -11.37
CA ILE A 143 16.94 0.55 -10.59
C ILE A 143 16.65 0.67 -9.10
N ALA A 144 16.69 -0.45 -8.39
CA ALA A 144 16.62 -0.52 -6.93
C ALA A 144 17.77 0.28 -6.31
N VAL A 145 17.44 1.18 -5.38
CA VAL A 145 18.42 2.02 -4.69
C VAL A 145 18.21 2.01 -3.18
N LEU A 146 19.28 2.34 -2.46
CA LEU A 146 19.25 2.62 -1.03
C LEU A 146 19.86 4.00 -0.78
N TRP A 147 19.05 4.95 -0.32
CA TRP A 147 19.54 6.23 0.23
C TRP A 147 19.94 6.02 1.69
N LYS A 148 21.20 6.32 2.00
CA LYS A 148 21.70 6.31 3.37
C LYS A 148 21.29 7.58 4.10
N SER A 149 21.30 7.54 5.43
CA SER A 149 20.98 8.70 6.29
C SER A 149 21.91 9.90 6.10
N ASN A 150 23.07 9.72 5.46
CA ASN A 150 24.01 10.79 5.12
C ASN A 150 23.78 11.38 3.71
N GLY A 151 22.71 10.99 3.02
CA GLY A 151 22.38 11.42 1.66
C GLY A 151 23.08 10.66 0.52
N GLN A 152 23.94 9.69 0.84
CA GLN A 152 24.55 8.85 -0.20
C GLN A 152 23.52 7.90 -0.79
N ILE A 153 23.36 7.90 -2.12
CA ILE A 153 22.60 6.89 -2.89
C ILE A 153 23.52 5.72 -3.23
N ILE A 154 22.97 4.51 -3.13
CA ILE A 154 23.63 3.26 -3.54
C ILE A 154 22.74 2.61 -4.58
N ASP A 155 23.28 2.42 -5.76
CA ASP A 155 22.73 1.54 -6.78
C ASP A 155 22.88 0.09 -6.29
N LEU A 156 21.78 -0.65 -6.21
CA LEU A 156 21.78 -2.05 -5.76
C LEU A 156 22.01 -3.02 -6.91
N GLY A 157 21.85 -2.56 -8.16
CA GLY A 157 22.05 -3.34 -9.39
C GLY A 157 20.87 -4.22 -9.76
N THR A 158 21.16 -5.17 -10.66
CA THR A 158 20.23 -6.17 -11.18
C THR A 158 20.93 -7.54 -11.23
N PHE A 159 20.24 -8.58 -11.71
CA PHE A 159 20.85 -9.86 -12.06
C PHE A 159 21.25 -9.94 -13.57
N GLY A 160 21.55 -8.76 -14.16
CA GLY A 160 21.96 -8.62 -15.57
C GLY A 160 20.84 -8.17 -16.50
N GLY A 161 19.61 -8.04 -16.02
CA GLY A 161 18.52 -7.37 -16.73
C GLY A 161 18.55 -5.85 -16.50
N ASN A 162 17.52 -5.15 -16.97
CA ASN A 162 17.47 -3.69 -17.05
C ASN A 162 16.72 -3.03 -15.88
N GLU A 163 16.05 -3.80 -15.04
CA GLU A 163 15.12 -3.29 -14.05
C GLU A 163 15.36 -3.92 -12.68
N SER A 164 15.12 -3.15 -11.61
CA SER A 164 15.02 -3.69 -10.27
C SER A 164 14.22 -2.75 -9.36
N LEU A 165 13.65 -3.28 -8.28
CA LEU A 165 12.84 -2.54 -7.31
C LEU A 165 13.22 -2.96 -5.90
N ALA A 166 13.59 -2.01 -5.04
CA ALA A 166 13.73 -2.25 -3.60
C ALA A 166 12.39 -2.00 -2.91
N ALA A 167 11.84 -3.04 -2.31
CA ALA A 167 10.54 -3.03 -1.66
C ALA A 167 10.61 -2.56 -0.20
N MET A 168 11.60 -3.06 0.55
CA MET A 168 11.71 -2.81 1.99
C MET A 168 13.16 -2.84 2.47
N VAL A 169 13.47 -2.03 3.49
CA VAL A 169 14.73 -2.08 4.25
C VAL A 169 14.44 -2.22 5.73
N ASN A 170 15.09 -3.17 6.41
CA ASN A 170 15.01 -3.32 7.87
C ASN A 170 16.09 -2.49 8.60
N ASN A 171 16.05 -2.46 9.95
CA ASN A 171 17.02 -1.72 10.76
C ASN A 171 18.45 -2.28 10.72
N ARG A 172 18.65 -3.45 10.14
CA ARG A 172 19.98 -4.04 9.89
C ARG A 172 20.58 -3.60 8.55
N GLY A 173 19.85 -2.80 7.76
CA GLY A 173 20.25 -2.35 6.43
C GLY A 173 20.14 -3.45 5.37
N GLN A 174 19.34 -4.50 5.64
CA GLN A 174 19.00 -5.53 4.67
C GLN A 174 17.88 -5.01 3.79
N VAL A 175 18.09 -4.99 2.47
CA VAL A 175 17.10 -4.56 1.48
C VAL A 175 16.59 -5.77 0.71
N VAL A 176 15.29 -5.84 0.49
CA VAL A 176 14.64 -6.89 -0.30
C VAL A 176 13.80 -6.29 -1.42
N GLY A 177 13.55 -7.08 -2.45
CA GLY A 177 12.77 -6.67 -3.60
C GLY A 177 12.82 -7.68 -4.73
N ALA A 178 12.73 -7.19 -5.95
CA ALA A 178 12.93 -7.98 -7.17
C ALA A 178 13.92 -7.31 -8.11
N ALA A 179 14.65 -8.11 -8.87
CA ALA A 179 15.58 -7.66 -9.88
C ALA A 179 15.49 -8.55 -11.12
N ALA A 180 15.52 -7.94 -12.29
CA ALA A 180 15.47 -8.62 -13.57
C ALA A 180 16.80 -9.35 -13.85
N ASN A 181 16.70 -10.54 -14.46
CA ASN A 181 17.85 -11.25 -15.06
C ASN A 181 17.84 -11.08 -16.58
N THR A 182 18.73 -11.80 -17.28
CA THR A 182 18.85 -11.74 -18.75
C THR A 182 17.94 -12.72 -19.50
N ILE A 183 17.18 -13.56 -18.78
CA ILE A 183 16.37 -14.61 -19.40
C ILE A 183 15.00 -14.02 -19.75
N PRO A 184 14.56 -14.08 -21.03
CA PRO A 184 13.23 -13.63 -21.40
C PRO A 184 12.14 -14.31 -20.58
N ASP A 185 11.20 -13.54 -20.10
CA ASP A 185 10.05 -14.10 -19.41
C ASP A 185 8.92 -14.39 -20.40
N PRO A 186 8.46 -15.66 -20.46
CA PRO A 186 7.36 -16.06 -21.34
C PRO A 186 5.98 -15.64 -20.79
N PHE A 187 5.89 -15.20 -19.52
CA PHE A 187 4.63 -14.96 -18.85
C PHE A 187 4.49 -13.49 -18.40
N PRO A 188 4.01 -12.59 -19.26
CA PRO A 188 3.78 -11.20 -18.89
C PRO A 188 2.60 -11.11 -17.91
N GLY A 189 2.89 -11.35 -16.64
CA GLY A 189 1.95 -11.36 -15.51
C GLY A 189 2.37 -10.40 -14.41
N PRO A 190 1.75 -10.52 -13.23
CA PRO A 190 2.07 -9.64 -12.11
C PRO A 190 3.49 -9.78 -11.56
N LEU A 191 4.20 -10.86 -11.86
CA LEU A 191 5.61 -11.05 -11.48
C LEU A 191 6.58 -10.85 -12.66
N GLY A 192 6.14 -11.09 -13.91
CA GLY A 192 6.93 -11.00 -15.14
C GLY A 192 6.74 -9.70 -15.92
N PHE A 193 6.59 -8.56 -15.27
CA PHE A 193 6.23 -7.30 -15.91
C PHE A 193 7.38 -6.57 -16.62
N TRP A 194 8.63 -7.01 -16.44
CA TRP A 194 9.80 -6.41 -17.07
C TRP A 194 10.21 -7.05 -18.42
N GLY A 195 9.49 -8.10 -18.88
CA GLY A 195 9.81 -8.82 -20.11
C GLY A 195 10.99 -9.79 -20.00
N THR A 196 11.69 -9.77 -18.87
CA THR A 196 12.68 -10.77 -18.42
C THR A 196 12.30 -11.28 -17.04
N GLN A 197 12.84 -12.44 -16.65
CA GLN A 197 12.49 -13.05 -15.38
C GLN A 197 12.84 -12.15 -14.20
N SER A 198 11.91 -12.02 -13.24
CA SER A 198 12.05 -11.29 -12.00
C SER A 198 12.54 -12.21 -10.89
N ARG A 199 13.65 -11.87 -10.26
CA ARG A 199 14.25 -12.68 -9.18
C ARG A 199 14.11 -11.96 -7.85
N ALA A 200 13.55 -12.62 -6.84
CA ALA A 200 13.54 -12.10 -5.47
C ALA A 200 14.99 -11.97 -4.96
N PHE A 201 15.31 -10.82 -4.38
CA PHE A 201 16.65 -10.58 -3.86
C PHE A 201 16.70 -10.20 -2.38
N LEU A 202 17.83 -10.48 -1.77
CA LEU A 202 18.34 -9.86 -0.55
C LEU A 202 19.63 -9.12 -0.87
N TRP A 203 19.67 -7.80 -0.64
CA TRP A 203 20.88 -7.02 -0.65
C TRP A 203 21.36 -6.73 0.78
N GLU A 204 22.59 -7.03 1.06
CA GLU A 204 23.24 -6.78 2.34
C GLU A 204 24.73 -6.52 2.15
N LYS A 205 25.25 -5.46 2.76
CA LYS A 205 26.71 -5.12 2.76
C LYS A 205 27.34 -5.06 1.37
N GLY A 206 26.61 -4.51 0.38
CA GLY A 206 27.11 -4.34 -0.99
C GLY A 206 26.94 -5.56 -1.90
N ILE A 207 26.26 -6.61 -1.45
CA ILE A 207 26.06 -7.83 -2.23
C ILE A 207 24.58 -8.10 -2.42
N MET A 208 24.12 -8.16 -3.68
CA MET A 208 22.80 -8.65 -4.04
C MET A 208 22.86 -10.18 -4.19
N ARG A 209 21.93 -10.89 -3.55
CA ARG A 209 21.80 -12.35 -3.60
C ARG A 209 20.44 -12.73 -4.12
N ASP A 210 20.37 -13.61 -5.09
CA ASP A 210 19.15 -14.29 -5.52
C ASP A 210 18.68 -15.24 -4.40
N LEU A 211 17.40 -15.11 -4.03
CA LEU A 211 16.78 -15.94 -2.99
C LEU A 211 16.30 -17.31 -3.51
N GLY A 212 16.33 -17.50 -4.83
CA GLY A 212 15.77 -18.67 -5.52
C GLY A 212 14.28 -18.48 -5.85
N ASP A 213 13.65 -19.60 -6.18
CA ASP A 213 12.24 -19.69 -6.57
C ASP A 213 11.59 -20.98 -6.04
N LEU A 214 10.28 -21.14 -6.29
CA LEU A 214 9.50 -22.32 -5.95
C LEU A 214 9.28 -23.27 -7.14
N GLY A 215 10.06 -23.11 -8.22
CA GLY A 215 10.01 -23.95 -9.42
C GLY A 215 9.49 -23.24 -10.68
N GLY A 216 9.15 -21.97 -10.58
CA GLY A 216 8.73 -21.11 -11.71
C GLY A 216 9.76 -20.01 -12.01
N PRO A 217 9.53 -19.22 -13.09
CA PRO A 217 10.52 -18.24 -13.56
C PRO A 217 10.68 -17.04 -12.67
N ASP A 218 9.62 -16.63 -11.94
CA ASP A 218 9.59 -15.35 -11.24
C ASP A 218 9.37 -15.50 -9.75
N ALA A 219 10.00 -14.57 -9.02
CA ALA A 219 9.81 -14.40 -7.60
C ALA A 219 9.99 -12.93 -7.20
N PHE A 220 9.25 -12.49 -6.15
CA PHE A 220 9.31 -11.15 -5.59
C PHE A 220 9.34 -11.21 -4.06
N ALA A 221 10.26 -10.49 -3.42
CA ALA A 221 10.33 -10.33 -1.97
C ALA A 221 9.70 -9.01 -1.55
N PHE A 222 8.61 -9.04 -0.78
CA PHE A 222 7.87 -7.86 -0.36
C PHE A 222 8.28 -7.31 1.00
N SER A 223 8.74 -8.17 1.90
CA SER A 223 8.94 -7.81 3.30
C SER A 223 10.14 -8.49 3.91
N VAL A 224 10.85 -7.78 4.79
CA VAL A 224 11.91 -8.34 5.64
C VAL A 224 11.73 -7.86 7.07
N ASN A 225 11.67 -8.77 8.05
CA ASN A 225 11.61 -8.40 9.45
C ASN A 225 13.01 -8.16 10.05
N GLU A 226 13.06 -7.75 11.33
CA GLU A 226 14.33 -7.49 12.03
C GLU A 226 15.15 -8.76 12.31
N GLY A 227 14.55 -9.93 12.17
CA GLY A 227 15.26 -11.24 12.25
C GLY A 227 15.95 -11.63 10.95
N GLY A 228 15.65 -10.93 9.84
CA GLY A 228 16.13 -11.24 8.49
C GLY A 228 15.30 -12.34 7.80
N GLN A 229 14.11 -12.64 8.32
CA GLN A 229 13.14 -13.46 7.60
C GLN A 229 12.45 -12.63 6.53
N ILE A 230 12.29 -13.19 5.33
CA ILE A 230 11.78 -12.50 4.15
C ILE A 230 10.51 -13.19 3.70
N ALA A 231 9.43 -12.43 3.53
CA ALA A 231 8.18 -12.90 2.92
C ALA A 231 8.05 -12.37 1.50
N GLY A 232 7.54 -13.21 0.61
CA GLY A 232 7.35 -12.88 -0.79
C GLY A 232 6.49 -13.90 -1.51
N VAL A 233 6.46 -13.82 -2.83
CA VAL A 233 5.71 -14.69 -3.72
C VAL A 233 6.61 -15.24 -4.81
N SER A 234 6.35 -16.48 -5.24
CA SER A 234 7.03 -17.08 -6.38
C SER A 234 6.09 -17.96 -7.18
N TYR A 235 6.27 -17.99 -8.49
CA TYR A 235 5.66 -19.02 -9.32
C TYR A 235 6.19 -20.39 -8.94
N THR A 236 5.30 -21.39 -8.96
CA THR A 236 5.62 -22.76 -8.56
C THR A 236 5.88 -23.71 -9.74
N SER A 237 5.65 -23.22 -10.95
CA SER A 237 5.90 -23.96 -12.20
C SER A 237 6.12 -23.00 -13.37
N SER A 238 6.59 -23.54 -14.49
CA SER A 238 6.66 -22.80 -15.77
C SER A 238 5.44 -23.07 -16.67
N ASN A 239 4.38 -23.71 -16.15
CA ASN A 239 3.18 -24.00 -16.89
C ASN A 239 2.06 -23.04 -16.49
N PRO A 240 1.56 -22.20 -17.42
CA PRO A 240 0.46 -21.30 -17.11
C PRO A 240 -0.84 -22.07 -16.87
N SER A 241 -1.67 -21.55 -15.97
CA SER A 241 -3.03 -22.03 -15.75
C SER A 241 -4.03 -21.23 -16.61
N PRO A 242 -4.94 -21.88 -17.32
CA PRO A 242 -5.99 -21.19 -18.07
C PRO A 242 -7.09 -20.62 -17.14
N ILE A 243 -7.04 -20.93 -15.85
CA ILE A 243 -8.01 -20.44 -14.86
C ILE A 243 -7.77 -18.95 -14.62
N GLU A 244 -8.83 -18.17 -14.69
CA GLU A 244 -8.78 -16.76 -14.30
C GLU A 244 -8.88 -16.66 -12.78
N THR A 245 -7.89 -16.04 -12.16
CA THR A 245 -7.79 -15.83 -10.72
C THR A 245 -7.54 -14.36 -10.42
N PRO A 246 -7.60 -13.91 -9.17
CA PRO A 246 -7.15 -12.58 -8.77
C PRO A 246 -5.71 -12.24 -9.18
N CYS A 247 -4.86 -13.25 -9.32
CA CYS A 247 -3.48 -13.08 -9.80
C CYS A 247 -3.37 -12.89 -11.32
N GLY A 248 -4.39 -13.24 -12.07
CA GLY A 248 -4.44 -13.12 -13.52
C GLY A 248 -4.89 -14.42 -14.21
N LYS A 249 -4.87 -14.38 -15.53
CA LYS A 249 -5.20 -15.51 -16.42
C LYS A 249 -3.97 -15.86 -17.25
N ASP A 250 -3.84 -17.15 -17.59
CA ASP A 250 -2.74 -17.66 -18.41
C ASP A 250 -1.36 -17.39 -17.80
N ILE A 251 -1.28 -17.38 -16.46
CA ILE A 251 -0.06 -17.26 -15.67
C ILE A 251 0.20 -18.54 -14.86
N PRO A 252 1.47 -18.83 -14.49
CA PRO A 252 1.76 -19.96 -13.63
C PRO A 252 1.13 -19.82 -12.24
N PRO A 253 0.78 -20.94 -11.57
CA PRO A 253 0.40 -20.91 -10.17
C PRO A 253 1.46 -20.28 -9.30
N GLN A 254 1.05 -19.50 -8.29
CA GLN A 254 1.97 -18.79 -7.40
C GLN A 254 1.62 -19.00 -5.93
N ASN A 255 2.67 -19.18 -5.12
CA ASN A 255 2.55 -19.36 -3.68
C ASN A 255 3.33 -18.31 -2.90
N PRO A 256 2.85 -17.90 -1.73
CA PRO A 256 3.65 -17.15 -0.77
C PRO A 256 4.81 -18.02 -0.27
N PHE A 257 5.93 -17.38 0.01
CA PHE A 257 7.08 -18.02 0.63
C PHE A 257 7.55 -17.27 1.88
N LEU A 258 8.23 -18.00 2.76
CA LEU A 258 9.14 -17.44 3.76
C LEU A 258 10.56 -17.88 3.42
N TRP A 259 11.49 -16.92 3.30
CA TRP A 259 12.90 -17.22 3.17
C TRP A 259 13.63 -16.94 4.48
N GLU A 260 14.42 -17.90 4.93
CA GLU A 260 15.28 -17.76 6.10
C GLU A 260 16.48 -18.71 6.03
N ASN A 261 17.62 -18.28 6.54
CA ASN A 261 18.84 -19.11 6.64
C ASN A 261 19.27 -19.74 5.30
N GLY A 262 19.09 -19.01 4.19
CA GLY A 262 19.46 -19.47 2.84
C GLY A 262 18.47 -20.43 2.19
N ARG A 263 17.29 -20.61 2.75
CA ARG A 263 16.25 -21.52 2.24
C ARG A 263 14.91 -20.82 2.03
N MET A 264 14.32 -21.01 0.85
CA MET A 264 12.95 -20.63 0.56
C MET A 264 11.99 -21.75 0.99
N ILE A 265 11.01 -21.41 1.80
CA ILE A 265 9.96 -22.30 2.33
C ILE A 265 8.66 -21.96 1.61
N ASN A 266 8.12 -22.92 0.86
CA ASN A 266 6.80 -22.78 0.24
C ASN A 266 5.72 -22.86 1.33
N LEU A 267 4.89 -21.83 1.46
CA LEU A 267 3.81 -21.78 2.45
C LEU A 267 2.52 -22.44 1.94
N GLY A 268 2.42 -22.72 0.63
CA GLY A 268 1.23 -23.27 -0.01
C GLY A 268 0.14 -22.23 -0.23
N THR A 269 -1.09 -22.71 -0.50
CA THR A 269 -2.31 -21.93 -0.65
C THR A 269 -3.43 -22.51 0.21
N LEU A 270 -4.59 -21.88 0.21
CA LEU A 270 -5.83 -22.42 0.82
C LEU A 270 -6.56 -23.41 -0.11
N GLY A 271 -5.85 -23.93 -1.11
CA GLY A 271 -6.33 -24.98 -2.03
C GLY A 271 -6.50 -24.54 -3.47
N GLY A 272 -6.43 -23.25 -3.75
CA GLY A 272 -6.39 -22.70 -5.11
C GLY A 272 -4.96 -22.52 -5.64
N ILE A 273 -4.82 -21.82 -6.77
CA ILE A 273 -3.54 -21.67 -7.47
C ILE A 273 -2.86 -20.32 -7.28
N CYS A 274 -3.50 -19.38 -6.58
CA CYS A 274 -2.98 -18.05 -6.35
C CYS A 274 -2.92 -17.75 -4.85
N GLY A 275 -1.77 -17.31 -4.37
CA GLY A 275 -1.59 -16.79 -3.02
C GLY A 275 -0.39 -15.86 -2.96
N PHE A 276 -0.49 -14.76 -2.20
CA PHE A 276 0.62 -13.82 -2.01
C PHE A 276 0.48 -13.02 -0.72
N PRO A 277 1.61 -12.60 -0.10
CA PRO A 277 1.65 -11.67 1.00
C PRO A 277 1.70 -10.22 0.49
N PHE A 278 1.56 -9.26 1.40
CA PHE A 278 1.72 -7.83 1.12
C PHE A 278 2.98 -7.23 1.76
N PHE A 279 3.19 -5.92 1.58
CA PHE A 279 4.26 -5.19 2.26
C PHE A 279 4.03 -5.18 3.77
N GLY A 280 5.10 -5.43 4.53
CA GLY A 280 5.00 -5.55 5.98
C GLY A 280 4.31 -6.82 6.47
N ALA A 281 4.17 -7.83 5.61
CA ALA A 281 3.42 -9.05 5.88
C ALA A 281 4.12 -10.07 6.79
N VAL A 282 5.33 -9.80 7.28
CA VAL A 282 6.06 -10.70 8.19
C VAL A 282 6.43 -10.00 9.50
N ASN A 283 5.99 -10.55 10.65
CA ASN A 283 6.32 -10.03 11.96
C ASN A 283 7.55 -10.71 12.59
N ARG A 284 7.96 -10.25 13.79
CA ARG A 284 9.10 -10.84 14.53
C ARG A 284 8.87 -12.27 14.98
N GLN A 285 7.61 -12.72 15.08
CA GLN A 285 7.25 -14.10 15.40
C GLN A 285 7.31 -15.02 14.18
N ARG A 286 7.70 -14.50 13.01
CA ARG A 286 7.76 -15.22 11.72
C ARG A 286 6.37 -15.57 11.17
N GLN A 287 5.31 -14.93 11.66
CA GLN A 287 3.99 -15.08 11.09
C GLN A 287 3.94 -14.32 9.77
N VAL A 288 3.30 -14.90 8.75
CA VAL A 288 3.10 -14.28 7.43
C VAL A 288 1.61 -14.19 7.15
N VAL A 289 1.16 -13.04 6.66
CA VAL A 289 -0.24 -12.78 6.28
C VAL A 289 -0.35 -12.38 4.82
N GLY A 290 -1.54 -12.52 4.25
CA GLY A 290 -1.83 -12.15 2.88
C GLY A 290 -3.20 -12.64 2.45
N GLN A 291 -3.36 -12.90 1.15
CA GLN A 291 -4.55 -13.54 0.59
C GLN A 291 -4.19 -14.80 -0.18
N SER A 292 -5.14 -15.72 -0.26
CA SER A 292 -5.00 -16.94 -1.03
C SER A 292 -6.35 -17.42 -1.57
N ASP A 293 -6.35 -17.90 -2.81
CA ASP A 293 -7.50 -18.55 -3.40
C ASP A 293 -7.84 -19.82 -2.64
N LEU A 294 -9.15 -20.07 -2.53
CA LEU A 294 -9.70 -21.32 -2.05
C LEU A 294 -9.69 -22.38 -3.16
N ALA A 295 -9.94 -23.63 -2.80
CA ALA A 295 -10.11 -24.70 -3.78
C ALA A 295 -11.20 -24.35 -4.80
N GLY A 296 -10.85 -24.40 -6.08
CA GLY A 296 -11.73 -24.03 -7.19
C GLY A 296 -11.62 -22.59 -7.66
N ASP A 297 -10.74 -21.77 -7.03
CA ASP A 297 -10.32 -20.43 -7.47
C ASP A 297 -11.46 -19.42 -7.69
N ALA A 298 -12.64 -19.67 -7.13
CA ALA A 298 -13.81 -18.80 -7.22
C ALA A 298 -13.88 -17.76 -6.08
N ALA A 299 -13.08 -17.94 -5.04
CA ALA A 299 -13.03 -17.09 -3.86
C ALA A 299 -11.59 -17.01 -3.34
N PHE A 300 -11.26 -15.89 -2.68
CA PHE A 300 -10.00 -15.77 -1.96
C PHE A 300 -10.23 -15.21 -0.56
N HIS A 301 -9.49 -15.76 0.40
CA HIS A 301 -9.59 -15.40 1.81
C HIS A 301 -8.26 -14.84 2.35
N PRO A 302 -8.31 -13.99 3.39
CA PRO A 302 -7.14 -13.63 4.15
C PRO A 302 -6.61 -14.87 4.87
N PHE A 303 -5.29 -15.00 4.91
CA PHE A 303 -4.63 -16.10 5.62
C PHE A 303 -3.63 -15.58 6.65
N VAL A 304 -3.30 -16.45 7.61
CA VAL A 304 -2.09 -16.38 8.41
C VAL A 304 -1.34 -17.71 8.35
N TRP A 305 -0.04 -17.64 8.14
CA TRP A 305 0.88 -18.72 8.40
C TRP A 305 1.62 -18.49 9.70
N ASP A 306 1.58 -19.46 10.62
CA ASP A 306 2.25 -19.40 11.92
C ASP A 306 3.06 -20.69 12.13
N PRO A 307 4.41 -20.65 12.02
CA PRO A 307 5.24 -21.85 12.09
C PRO A 307 5.17 -22.57 13.43
N LYS A 308 4.71 -21.90 14.50
CA LYS A 308 4.60 -22.49 15.84
C LYS A 308 3.30 -23.23 16.07
N ARG A 309 2.25 -22.88 15.31
CA ARG A 309 0.89 -23.39 15.51
C ARG A 309 0.41 -24.26 14.36
N HIS A 310 0.75 -23.88 13.11
CA HIS A 310 0.21 -24.51 11.91
C HIS A 310 1.28 -24.59 10.82
N PRO A 311 1.61 -25.80 10.29
CA PRO A 311 2.56 -25.95 9.19
C PRO A 311 1.97 -25.46 7.84
N HIS A 312 0.65 -25.29 7.75
CA HIS A 312 -0.07 -24.83 6.56
C HIS A 312 -0.72 -23.47 6.81
N LEU A 313 -1.15 -22.80 5.73
CA LEU A 313 -1.93 -21.59 5.83
C LEU A 313 -3.21 -21.85 6.64
N ARG A 314 -3.53 -20.93 7.53
CA ARG A 314 -4.80 -20.89 8.22
C ARG A 314 -5.69 -19.86 7.55
N ASP A 315 -6.85 -20.28 7.10
CA ASP A 315 -7.93 -19.41 6.63
C ASP A 315 -8.46 -18.57 7.81
N LEU A 316 -8.55 -17.26 7.64
CA LEU A 316 -9.13 -16.36 8.63
C LEU A 316 -10.64 -16.17 8.42
N GLY A 317 -11.20 -16.65 7.30
CA GLY A 317 -12.58 -16.43 6.90
C GLY A 317 -12.82 -15.03 6.37
N THR A 318 -14.11 -14.68 6.25
CA THR A 318 -14.59 -13.37 5.82
C THR A 318 -15.65 -12.84 6.80
N LEU A 319 -16.25 -11.69 6.48
CA LEU A 319 -17.40 -11.15 7.22
C LEU A 319 -18.75 -11.73 6.73
N GLY A 320 -18.71 -12.91 6.11
CA GLY A 320 -19.85 -13.64 5.60
C GLY A 320 -19.97 -13.65 4.08
N GLY A 321 -19.17 -12.87 3.38
CA GLY A 321 -19.10 -12.85 1.91
C GLY A 321 -17.98 -13.74 1.36
N THR A 322 -17.60 -13.51 0.10
CA THR A 322 -16.77 -14.41 -0.70
C THR A 322 -15.29 -14.04 -0.72
N PHE A 323 -14.95 -12.78 -0.48
CA PHE A 323 -13.60 -12.27 -0.70
C PHE A 323 -13.03 -11.60 0.54
N GLY A 324 -11.71 -11.66 0.71
CA GLY A 324 -11.03 -10.92 1.75
C GLY A 324 -9.51 -11.02 1.66
N SER A 325 -8.84 -10.04 2.24
CA SER A 325 -7.38 -9.91 2.21
C SER A 325 -6.83 -9.35 3.51
N ALA A 326 -5.71 -9.89 4.00
CA ALA A 326 -4.99 -9.36 5.15
C ALA A 326 -3.86 -8.43 4.64
N THR A 327 -3.91 -7.17 5.06
CA THR A 327 -3.01 -6.09 4.60
C THR A 327 -1.97 -5.69 5.63
N GLY A 328 -2.21 -5.98 6.92
CA GLY A 328 -1.35 -5.58 8.02
C GLY A 328 -1.31 -6.58 9.17
N LEU A 329 -0.17 -6.63 9.84
CA LEU A 329 0.12 -7.54 10.96
C LEU A 329 1.05 -6.85 11.95
N ASN A 330 0.75 -6.91 13.25
CA ASN A 330 1.66 -6.47 14.29
C ASN A 330 2.37 -7.64 15.00
N ASP A 331 3.30 -7.32 15.90
CA ASP A 331 4.06 -8.31 16.66
C ASP A 331 3.24 -9.06 17.72
N ALA A 332 2.06 -8.60 18.07
CA ALA A 332 1.12 -9.35 18.92
C ALA A 332 0.34 -10.44 18.14
N GLY A 333 0.50 -10.50 16.83
CA GLY A 333 -0.23 -11.40 15.93
C GLY A 333 -1.66 -10.94 15.67
N GLU A 334 -1.92 -9.65 15.81
CA GLU A 334 -3.17 -9.02 15.42
C GLU A 334 -3.10 -8.65 13.95
N ILE A 335 -4.15 -8.95 13.21
CA ILE A 335 -4.20 -8.86 11.75
C ILE A 335 -5.33 -7.93 11.36
N VAL A 336 -5.08 -7.10 10.36
CA VAL A 336 -6.08 -6.22 9.77
C VAL A 336 -6.13 -6.40 8.25
N GLY A 337 -7.21 -5.96 7.65
CA GLY A 337 -7.44 -6.03 6.22
C GLY A 337 -8.87 -5.68 5.89
N TRP A 338 -9.39 -6.29 4.86
CA TRP A 338 -10.77 -6.13 4.42
C TRP A 338 -11.39 -7.48 4.07
N ALA A 339 -12.70 -7.58 4.21
CA ALA A 339 -13.46 -8.74 3.78
C ALA A 339 -14.88 -8.32 3.37
N THR A 340 -15.45 -9.00 2.38
CA THR A 340 -16.84 -8.78 1.98
C THR A 340 -17.80 -9.29 3.06
N THR A 341 -18.90 -8.56 3.20
CA THR A 341 -20.01 -8.89 4.12
C THR A 341 -20.97 -9.88 3.48
N ALA A 342 -21.89 -10.43 4.25
CA ALA A 342 -22.84 -11.46 3.78
C ALA A 342 -23.80 -10.99 2.67
N ASP A 343 -24.02 -9.69 2.57
CA ASP A 343 -24.84 -9.08 1.52
C ASP A 343 -24.05 -8.73 0.24
N GLU A 344 -22.70 -8.92 0.25
CA GLU A 344 -21.76 -8.61 -0.84
C GLU A 344 -21.86 -7.16 -1.34
N MET A 345 -22.39 -6.23 -0.53
CA MET A 345 -22.56 -4.82 -0.94
C MET A 345 -21.25 -4.03 -0.94
N GLY A 346 -20.22 -4.53 -0.27
CA GLY A 346 -18.88 -3.95 -0.25
C GLY A 346 -17.98 -4.62 0.77
N PRO A 347 -16.65 -4.41 0.69
CA PRO A 347 -15.74 -4.87 1.72
C PRO A 347 -15.82 -3.95 2.93
N HIS A 348 -15.75 -4.53 4.13
CA HIS A 348 -15.51 -3.82 5.37
C HIS A 348 -14.10 -4.11 5.89
N ALA A 349 -13.48 -3.12 6.50
CA ALA A 349 -12.26 -3.28 7.27
C ALA A 349 -12.50 -4.26 8.41
N PHE A 350 -11.55 -5.16 8.65
CA PHE A 350 -11.61 -6.08 9.77
C PHE A 350 -10.40 -5.97 10.69
N PHE A 351 -10.62 -6.35 11.94
CA PHE A 351 -9.57 -6.65 12.92
C PHE A 351 -9.70 -8.12 13.33
N TRP A 352 -8.62 -8.89 13.20
CA TRP A 352 -8.59 -10.28 13.61
C TRP A 352 -7.60 -10.50 14.75
N SER A 353 -8.05 -11.18 15.80
CA SER A 353 -7.23 -11.51 16.94
C SER A 353 -7.77 -12.78 17.62
N HIS A 354 -6.88 -13.65 18.13
CA HIS A 354 -7.22 -14.85 18.89
C HIS A 354 -8.23 -15.79 18.23
N GLY A 355 -8.28 -15.82 16.90
CA GLY A 355 -9.17 -16.70 16.13
C GLY A 355 -10.53 -16.13 15.80
N SER A 356 -10.78 -14.85 16.07
CA SER A 356 -12.02 -14.15 15.78
C SER A 356 -11.77 -12.95 14.89
N MET A 357 -12.59 -12.81 13.84
CA MET A 357 -12.65 -11.62 12.99
C MET A 357 -13.75 -10.69 13.51
N GLN A 358 -13.42 -9.42 13.66
CA GLN A 358 -14.33 -8.35 14.04
C GLN A 358 -14.51 -7.42 12.85
N ASP A 359 -15.74 -7.15 12.46
CA ASP A 359 -16.08 -6.08 11.53
C ASP A 359 -15.84 -4.72 12.22
N LEU A 360 -15.09 -3.84 11.56
CA LEU A 360 -14.86 -2.48 12.02
C LEU A 360 -15.94 -1.51 11.54
N GLY A 361 -16.74 -1.92 10.56
CA GLY A 361 -17.71 -1.09 9.87
C GLY A 361 -17.07 -0.06 8.95
N THR A 362 -17.82 0.97 8.62
CA THR A 362 -17.43 2.07 7.73
C THR A 362 -17.53 3.41 8.44
N VAL A 363 -16.95 4.47 7.88
CA VAL A 363 -17.28 5.85 8.26
C VAL A 363 -18.74 6.09 7.92
N LYS A 364 -19.43 6.86 8.75
CA LYS A 364 -20.88 7.04 8.65
C LYS A 364 -21.31 7.51 7.26
N GLY A 365 -22.10 6.69 6.58
CA GLY A 365 -22.66 6.97 5.26
C GLY A 365 -21.92 6.26 4.11
N ASP A 366 -20.74 5.69 4.38
CA ASP A 366 -19.97 4.96 3.39
C ASP A 366 -20.45 3.52 3.22
N GLY A 367 -20.22 2.97 2.04
CA GLY A 367 -20.55 1.58 1.70
C GLY A 367 -19.40 0.59 1.84
N CYS A 368 -18.16 1.09 1.93
CA CYS A 368 -16.95 0.25 1.96
C CYS A 368 -15.92 0.80 2.96
N SER A 369 -15.04 -0.08 3.45
CA SER A 369 -13.83 0.32 4.16
C SER A 369 -12.71 -0.72 3.99
N VAL A 370 -11.46 -0.26 4.05
CA VAL A 370 -10.25 -1.10 3.98
C VAL A 370 -9.28 -0.65 5.06
N ALA A 371 -8.84 -1.56 5.93
CA ALA A 371 -7.74 -1.29 6.85
C ALA A 371 -6.40 -1.54 6.14
N TYR A 372 -5.45 -0.63 6.28
CA TYR A 372 -4.13 -0.74 5.65
C TYR A 372 -3.05 -1.16 6.63
N ARG A 373 -3.01 -0.52 7.82
CA ARG A 373 -1.95 -0.76 8.80
C ARG A 373 -2.47 -0.82 10.22
N ILE A 374 -1.72 -1.54 11.04
CA ILE A 374 -1.92 -1.67 12.49
C ILE A 374 -0.58 -1.44 13.20
N ASN A 375 -0.58 -0.67 14.29
CA ASN A 375 0.61 -0.48 15.12
C ASN A 375 0.64 -1.46 16.31
N ALA A 376 1.73 -1.40 17.11
CA ALA A 376 1.89 -2.26 18.29
C ALA A 376 0.84 -2.03 19.39
N ARG A 377 0.12 -0.88 19.38
CA ARG A 377 -0.97 -0.57 20.31
C ARG A 377 -2.33 -1.13 19.86
N GLY A 378 -2.40 -1.74 18.68
CA GLY A 378 -3.65 -2.19 18.07
C GLY A 378 -4.52 -1.06 17.52
N GLN A 379 -3.92 0.10 17.19
CA GLN A 379 -4.57 1.17 16.46
C GLN A 379 -4.50 0.87 14.97
N VAL A 380 -5.60 1.06 14.25
CA VAL A 380 -5.76 0.69 12.84
C VAL A 380 -6.10 1.93 12.03
N VAL A 381 -5.46 2.09 10.88
CA VAL A 381 -5.74 3.15 9.91
C VAL A 381 -6.07 2.56 8.54
N GLY A 382 -6.77 3.33 7.73
CA GLY A 382 -7.18 2.94 6.41
C GLY A 382 -8.07 3.96 5.73
N ALA A 383 -8.84 3.51 4.75
CA ALA A 383 -9.77 4.33 3.99
C ALA A 383 -11.20 3.78 4.06
N SER A 384 -12.17 4.68 3.91
CA SER A 384 -13.60 4.39 3.80
C SER A 384 -14.20 5.24 2.69
N GLY A 385 -15.26 4.75 2.04
CA GLY A 385 -15.90 5.50 0.97
C GLY A 385 -17.18 4.89 0.46
N ASP A 386 -17.93 5.69 -0.31
CA ASP A 386 -19.08 5.21 -1.05
C ASP A 386 -18.64 4.61 -2.40
N GLY A 387 -19.17 3.43 -2.75
CA GLY A 387 -18.75 2.71 -3.95
C GLY A 387 -17.30 2.19 -3.93
N CYS A 388 -16.67 2.18 -2.74
CA CYS A 388 -15.30 1.76 -2.48
C CYS A 388 -14.19 2.69 -3.04
N ASP A 389 -14.54 3.92 -3.37
CA ASP A 389 -13.57 4.98 -3.58
C ASP A 389 -13.04 5.48 -2.22
N GLU A 390 -11.77 5.80 -2.14
CA GLU A 390 -11.14 6.35 -0.93
C GLU A 390 -11.54 7.81 -0.79
N VAL A 391 -12.44 8.14 0.13
CA VAL A 391 -12.91 9.51 0.38
C VAL A 391 -12.75 9.96 1.83
N HIS A 392 -12.64 9.03 2.79
CA HIS A 392 -12.45 9.32 4.20
C HIS A 392 -11.32 8.48 4.78
N ALA A 393 -10.25 9.12 5.23
CA ALA A 393 -9.24 8.49 6.06
C ALA A 393 -9.83 8.15 7.44
N PHE A 394 -9.57 6.95 7.95
CA PHE A 394 -10.08 6.56 9.25
C PHE A 394 -9.01 6.13 10.25
N LEU A 395 -9.36 6.27 11.53
CA LEU A 395 -8.70 5.65 12.68
C LEU A 395 -9.69 4.76 13.43
N TRP A 396 -9.26 3.54 13.76
CA TRP A 396 -9.95 2.69 14.70
C TRP A 396 -9.05 2.36 15.89
N GLN A 397 -9.65 2.33 17.09
CA GLN A 397 -9.00 1.94 18.32
C GLN A 397 -9.83 0.87 19.02
N ARG A 398 -9.17 -0.11 19.62
CA ARG A 398 -9.83 -1.25 20.25
C ARG A 398 -10.99 -0.85 21.17
N GLY A 399 -12.17 -1.45 20.91
CA GLY A 399 -13.39 -1.24 21.67
C GLY A 399 -14.11 0.07 21.38
N GLY A 400 -13.67 0.84 20.38
CA GLY A 400 -14.35 2.02 19.85
C GLY A 400 -14.96 1.78 18.47
N PRO A 401 -15.72 2.75 17.96
CA PRO A 401 -16.14 2.77 16.56
C PRO A 401 -14.98 3.17 15.64
N ILE A 402 -15.17 2.99 14.34
CA ILE A 402 -14.36 3.65 13.32
C ILE A 402 -14.60 5.18 13.40
N MET A 403 -13.53 5.96 13.27
CA MET A 403 -13.57 7.42 13.40
C MET A 403 -13.02 8.04 12.12
N ASP A 404 -13.72 9.00 11.54
CA ASP A 404 -13.21 9.82 10.44
C ASP A 404 -12.05 10.70 10.95
N LEU A 405 -10.88 10.61 10.31
CA LEU A 405 -9.73 11.45 10.67
C LEU A 405 -10.00 12.94 10.37
N ASN A 406 -10.88 13.25 9.42
CA ASN A 406 -11.31 14.62 9.15
C ASN A 406 -12.04 15.27 10.34
N ASP A 407 -12.73 14.48 11.16
CA ASP A 407 -13.38 14.95 12.40
C ASP A 407 -12.39 15.16 13.56
N LEU A 408 -11.16 14.64 13.44
CA LEU A 408 -10.14 14.67 14.49
C LEU A 408 -9.05 15.74 14.26
N VAL A 409 -9.10 16.44 13.13
CA VAL A 409 -8.19 17.54 12.76
C VAL A 409 -8.99 18.85 12.62
N HIS A 410 -8.30 19.97 12.76
CA HIS A 410 -8.84 21.27 12.38
C HIS A 410 -8.25 21.67 11.03
N THR A 411 -9.01 21.56 9.95
CA THR A 411 -8.58 22.02 8.63
C THR A 411 -9.23 23.37 8.32
N GLY A 412 -8.51 24.47 8.57
CA GLY A 412 -8.91 25.80 8.04
C GLY A 412 -8.71 25.92 6.53
N SER A 413 -8.01 24.95 5.91
CA SER A 413 -7.53 24.96 4.53
C SER A 413 -8.48 24.34 3.51
N GLY A 414 -9.53 23.61 3.94
CA GLY A 414 -10.39 22.84 3.05
C GLY A 414 -9.75 21.55 2.49
N LEU A 415 -8.59 21.13 3.02
CA LEU A 415 -7.98 19.85 2.72
C LEU A 415 -8.86 18.73 3.27
N VAL A 416 -9.03 17.65 2.49
CA VAL A 416 -9.76 16.43 2.87
C VAL A 416 -8.80 15.27 2.96
N LEU A 417 -8.75 14.58 4.10
CA LEU A 417 -7.98 13.35 4.30
C LEU A 417 -8.74 12.18 3.69
N THR A 418 -8.14 11.50 2.72
CA THR A 418 -8.80 10.42 1.96
C THR A 418 -8.38 9.03 2.42
N ALA A 419 -7.13 8.85 2.85
CA ALA A 419 -6.61 7.57 3.34
C ALA A 419 -5.62 7.75 4.48
N GLY A 420 -5.72 6.93 5.53
CA GLY A 420 -4.68 6.72 6.54
C GLY A 420 -3.77 5.59 6.08
N GLU A 421 -2.60 5.92 5.52
CA GLU A 421 -1.73 4.96 4.83
C GLU A 421 -0.82 4.19 5.78
N PHE A 422 -0.33 4.86 6.81
CA PHE A 422 0.61 4.29 7.75
C PHE A 422 0.36 4.83 9.17
N ILE A 423 0.65 4.02 10.18
CA ILE A 423 0.62 4.43 11.58
C ILE A 423 1.82 3.84 12.32
N ASN A 424 2.57 4.68 13.04
CA ASN A 424 3.68 4.21 13.86
C ASN A 424 3.26 3.90 15.32
N ASP A 425 4.20 3.38 16.12
CA ASP A 425 3.93 2.99 17.51
C ASP A 425 3.71 4.18 18.45
N ARG A 426 3.98 5.41 18.01
CA ARG A 426 3.62 6.64 18.74
C ARG A 426 2.19 7.09 18.46
N GLY A 427 1.54 6.52 17.46
CA GLY A 427 0.20 6.88 16.99
C GLY A 427 0.21 8.05 16.00
N GLU A 428 1.37 8.42 15.46
CA GLU A 428 1.48 9.33 14.33
C GLU A 428 1.02 8.63 13.06
N ILE A 429 0.32 9.35 12.19
CA ILE A 429 -0.31 8.78 10.98
C ILE A 429 0.25 9.50 9.75
N GLY A 430 0.77 8.72 8.80
CA GLY A 430 0.98 9.16 7.43
C GLY A 430 -0.31 8.99 6.66
N ALA A 431 -0.79 10.04 6.01
CA ALA A 431 -2.07 10.06 5.31
C ALA A 431 -1.94 10.68 3.93
N SER A 432 -2.88 10.36 3.06
CA SER A 432 -3.13 11.05 1.80
C SER A 432 -4.24 12.08 1.98
N GLY A 433 -4.05 13.28 1.41
CA GLY A 433 -5.03 14.35 1.46
C GLY A 433 -5.19 15.04 0.12
N VAL A 434 -6.41 15.49 -0.17
CA VAL A 434 -6.74 16.27 -1.38
C VAL A 434 -6.94 17.73 -1.01
N LEU A 435 -6.20 18.60 -1.65
CA LEU A 435 -6.31 20.05 -1.51
C LEU A 435 -7.53 20.58 -2.28
N PRO A 436 -8.02 21.81 -1.99
CA PRO A 436 -9.14 22.41 -2.71
C PRO A 436 -8.93 22.61 -4.20
N ASN A 437 -7.67 22.67 -4.67
CA ASN A 437 -7.32 22.74 -6.09
C ASN A 437 -7.26 21.36 -6.78
N GLY A 438 -7.52 20.29 -6.06
CA GLY A 438 -7.48 18.90 -6.55
C GLY A 438 -6.11 18.22 -6.47
N ASN A 439 -5.07 18.87 -5.97
CA ASN A 439 -3.75 18.26 -5.80
C ASN A 439 -3.74 17.28 -4.62
N HIS A 440 -2.94 16.24 -4.70
CA HIS A 440 -2.82 15.18 -3.72
C HIS A 440 -1.52 15.28 -2.94
N HIS A 441 -1.61 15.52 -1.64
CA HIS A 441 -0.45 15.71 -0.77
C HIS A 441 -0.30 14.64 0.30
N ALA A 442 0.96 14.33 0.62
CA ALA A 442 1.33 13.54 1.78
C ALA A 442 1.15 14.39 3.05
N ILE A 443 0.45 13.83 4.03
CA ILE A 443 0.06 14.50 5.28
C ILE A 443 0.62 13.72 6.47
N LEU A 444 1.15 14.43 7.45
CA LEU A 444 1.48 13.87 8.76
C LEU A 444 0.46 14.34 9.80
N LEU A 445 -0.11 13.39 10.52
CA LEU A 445 -0.96 13.66 11.68
C LEU A 445 -0.23 13.28 12.96
N ILE A 446 -0.06 14.25 13.87
CA ILE A 446 0.58 14.05 15.17
C ILE A 446 -0.47 14.10 16.25
N PRO A 447 -0.62 13.06 17.12
CA PRO A 447 -1.60 13.09 18.20
C PRO A 447 -1.28 14.20 19.20
N CYS A 448 -2.32 14.95 19.60
CA CYS A 448 -2.22 16.00 20.61
C CYS A 448 -2.19 15.40 22.02
N ASP A 449 -1.41 15.98 22.91
CA ASP A 449 -1.34 15.56 24.31
C ASP A 449 -2.54 16.15 25.10
N ASP A 450 -3.40 15.29 25.66
CA ASP A 450 -4.59 15.70 26.47
C ASP A 450 -4.24 16.45 27.75
N LYS A 451 -2.95 16.58 28.11
CA LYS A 451 -2.48 17.16 29.36
C LYS A 451 -2.20 18.67 29.29
N GLN A 452 -2.27 19.26 28.12
CA GLN A 452 -2.00 20.66 27.88
C GLN A 452 -3.28 21.33 27.35
N ASP A 453 -4.22 21.59 28.26
CA ASP A 453 -5.38 22.45 28.03
C ASP A 453 -4.90 23.78 27.42
N ASP A 454 -5.52 24.19 26.31
CA ASP A 454 -5.45 25.53 25.69
C ASP A 454 -4.10 26.05 25.17
N THR A 455 -3.10 25.23 24.92
CA THR A 455 -1.90 25.70 24.24
C THR A 455 -1.95 25.47 22.73
N ASP A 456 -1.30 26.37 21.99
CA ASP A 456 -1.19 26.50 20.51
C ASP A 456 -0.72 25.22 19.74
N ASP A 457 -0.38 24.14 20.46
CA ASP A 457 0.22 22.93 19.92
C ASP A 457 -0.72 22.06 19.02
N CYS A 458 -2.04 22.26 19.13
CA CYS A 458 -3.03 21.59 18.28
C CYS A 458 -3.63 22.50 17.21
N ARG A 459 -3.13 23.72 17.07
CA ARG A 459 -3.50 24.57 15.93
C ARG A 459 -2.61 24.24 14.74
N ASP A 460 -3.23 24.22 13.55
CA ASP A 460 -2.53 23.97 12.29
C ASP A 460 -1.33 24.90 12.17
N SER A 461 -0.14 24.36 11.98
CA SER A 461 0.98 25.13 11.45
C SER A 461 0.60 25.50 10.03
N ALA A 462 0.48 26.81 9.76
CA ALA A 462 0.08 27.38 8.49
C ALA A 462 0.70 26.61 7.32
N LEU A 463 -0.15 26.25 6.35
CA LEU A 463 0.26 25.78 5.04
C LEU A 463 1.37 26.70 4.51
N ASN A 464 2.47 26.14 4.05
CA ASN A 464 3.47 26.90 3.30
C ASN A 464 2.80 27.38 2.01
N GLU A 465 2.25 28.59 2.02
CA GLU A 465 1.75 29.30 0.84
C GLU A 465 2.91 29.71 -0.08
N ASN A 466 3.65 28.77 -0.60
CA ASN A 466 4.55 29.02 -1.71
C ASN A 466 3.85 28.58 -3.00
N GLY A 467 3.40 29.61 -3.72
CA GLY A 467 2.51 29.59 -4.85
C GLY A 467 2.80 28.50 -5.87
N SER A 468 1.74 27.80 -6.24
CA SER A 468 1.71 26.91 -7.40
C SER A 468 1.88 27.69 -8.69
N PRO A 469 2.79 27.29 -9.60
CA PRO A 469 2.69 27.73 -11.00
C PRO A 469 1.58 26.95 -11.69
N THR A 470 0.62 27.66 -12.25
CA THR A 470 -0.36 27.12 -13.19
C THR A 470 0.35 26.69 -14.47
N GLY A 471 0.62 25.39 -14.61
CA GLY A 471 1.09 24.80 -15.87
C GLY A 471 -0.08 24.47 -16.79
N PRO A 472 0.09 24.54 -18.10
CA PRO A 472 -0.99 24.28 -19.06
C PRO A 472 -1.27 22.79 -19.17
N ALA A 473 -2.56 22.43 -19.20
CA ALA A 473 -3.04 21.09 -19.51
C ALA A 473 -2.69 20.73 -20.97
N PHE A 474 -1.77 19.80 -21.15
CA PHE A 474 -1.44 19.26 -22.48
C PHE A 474 -2.20 17.95 -22.74
N PHE A 475 -3.24 18.03 -23.56
CA PHE A 475 -3.80 16.86 -24.25
C PHE A 475 -3.21 16.78 -25.66
N GLY A 476 -2.25 15.91 -25.88
CA GLY A 476 -1.71 15.57 -27.18
C GLY A 476 -2.22 14.20 -27.65
N ALA A 477 -2.88 14.16 -28.80
CA ALA A 477 -3.43 12.94 -29.41
C ALA A 477 -2.31 12.09 -30.03
N GLY A 478 -1.91 11.01 -29.35
CA GLY A 478 -1.11 9.91 -29.93
C GLY A 478 -2.02 8.88 -30.61
N SER A 479 -1.52 8.18 -31.67
CA SER A 479 -2.29 7.20 -32.42
C SER A 479 -2.84 6.07 -31.55
N ALA A 480 -4.08 5.65 -31.79
CA ALA A 480 -4.84 4.68 -30.99
C ALA A 480 -4.12 3.32 -30.78
N ASP A 481 -3.23 2.92 -31.70
CA ASP A 481 -2.49 1.65 -31.64
C ASP A 481 -1.24 1.72 -30.72
N GLN A 482 -0.61 2.89 -30.66
CA GLN A 482 0.51 3.15 -29.75
C GLN A 482 -0.02 3.31 -28.31
N LEU A 483 -1.16 3.99 -28.18
CA LEU A 483 -1.91 4.12 -26.92
C LEU A 483 -2.32 2.75 -26.36
N ASN A 484 -2.79 1.82 -27.21
CA ASN A 484 -3.25 0.49 -26.80
C ASN A 484 -2.10 -0.44 -26.33
N ARG A 485 -0.91 -0.35 -26.98
CA ARG A 485 0.27 -1.10 -26.56
C ARG A 485 0.87 -0.55 -25.27
N THR A 486 0.94 0.77 -25.18
CA THR A 486 1.40 1.47 -23.97
C THR A 486 0.42 1.24 -22.81
N LEU A 487 -0.91 1.30 -23.08
CA LEU A 487 -1.95 1.06 -22.09
C LEU A 487 -1.92 -0.39 -21.54
N LYS A 488 -1.68 -1.40 -22.38
CA LYS A 488 -1.53 -2.79 -21.92
C LYS A 488 -0.29 -3.01 -21.07
N LYS A 489 0.85 -2.41 -21.44
CA LYS A 489 2.08 -2.43 -20.64
C LYS A 489 1.91 -1.66 -19.33
N ARG A 490 1.26 -0.48 -19.37
CA ARG A 490 0.92 0.33 -18.18
C ARG A 490 -0.08 -0.37 -17.26
N LEU A 491 -1.11 -1.05 -17.79
CA LEU A 491 -2.06 -1.81 -16.98
C LEU A 491 -1.40 -2.98 -16.25
N ALA A 492 -0.37 -3.60 -16.81
CA ALA A 492 0.43 -4.60 -16.10
C ALA A 492 1.25 -3.96 -14.97
N GLN A 493 1.91 -2.82 -15.22
CA GLN A 493 2.64 -2.05 -14.21
C GLN A 493 1.69 -1.47 -13.14
N ILE A 494 0.52 -0.96 -13.54
CA ILE A 494 -0.54 -0.49 -12.63
C ILE A 494 -1.07 -1.64 -11.76
N ARG A 495 -1.26 -2.85 -12.30
CA ARG A 495 -1.67 -4.01 -11.50
C ARG A 495 -0.64 -4.38 -10.43
N VAL A 496 0.64 -4.35 -10.75
CA VAL A 496 1.70 -4.56 -9.76
C VAL A 496 1.70 -3.44 -8.72
N ARG A 497 1.60 -2.18 -9.14
CA ARG A 497 1.54 -1.03 -8.22
C ARG A 497 0.25 -0.98 -7.41
N LEU A 498 -0.89 -1.40 -7.94
CA LEU A 498 -2.12 -1.59 -7.18
C LEU A 498 -2.01 -2.78 -6.21
N MET A 499 -1.23 -3.83 -6.54
CA MET A 499 -0.83 -4.85 -5.55
C MET A 499 0.12 -4.28 -4.49
N LEU A 500 0.92 -3.27 -4.84
CA LEU A 500 1.82 -2.56 -3.95
C LEU A 500 1.09 -1.49 -3.09
N ARG A 501 -0.07 -1.00 -3.54
CA ARG A 501 -0.92 -0.02 -2.85
C ARG A 501 -2.09 -0.62 -2.05
N ARG A 502 -2.34 -1.93 -2.18
CA ARG A 502 -3.43 -2.62 -1.47
C ARG A 502 -2.93 -3.52 -0.37
#